data_c0f25560499500b7a58ac24de869ffb7
#
_entry.id   c0f25560499500b7a58ac24de869ffb7
#
_cell.length_a   1.000
_cell.length_b   1.000
_cell.length_c   1.000
_cell.angle_alpha   90.00
_cell.angle_beta   90.00
_cell.angle_gamma   90.00
#
_symmetry.space_group_name_H-M   'P 1'
#
loop_
_entity.id
_entity.type
_entity.pdbx_description
1 polymer ?
#
loop_
_entity_poly.entity_id
_entity_poly.type
_entity_poly.pdbx_seq_one_letter_code
_entity_poly.pdbx_strand_id
1 'polypeptide(L)' 'MQYIIRRNTYNYEIAKFNDSSTPVCVYTINHGKCDCPAWGYSCKHTRILNQWIKAGSPVGKVYDDEA' A
#
# COMPACT_ATOMS: atom_id res chain seq x y z
N MET A 1 5.09 9.17 6.46
CA MET A 1 4.29 8.91 5.25
C MET A 1 3.09 8.05 5.59
N GLN A 2 1.98 8.29 4.93
CA GLN A 2 0.76 7.56 5.17
C GLN A 2 0.35 6.80 3.93
N TYR A 3 -0.31 5.66 4.12
CA TYR A 3 -0.72 4.79 3.02
C TYR A 3 -2.18 4.40 3.18
N ILE A 4 -2.90 4.42 2.07
CA ILE A 4 -4.27 3.93 1.99
C ILE A 4 -4.32 2.88 0.91
N ILE A 5 -4.96 1.74 1.19
CA ILE A 5 -5.02 0.62 0.28
C ILE A 5 -6.40 0.53 -0.34
N ARG A 6 -6.43 0.24 -1.63
CA ARG A 6 -7.66 0.02 -2.37
C ARG A 6 -7.56 -1.28 -3.15
N ARG A 7 -8.64 -2.04 -3.12
CA ARG A 7 -8.73 -3.28 -3.87
C ARG A 7 -9.33 -3.00 -5.24
N ASN A 8 -8.65 -3.44 -6.28
CA ASN A 8 -9.15 -3.43 -7.65
C ASN A 8 -9.59 -4.82 -8.07
N THR A 9 -10.13 -4.94 -9.29
CA THR A 9 -10.62 -6.22 -9.81
C THR A 9 -9.52 -7.28 -9.86
N TYR A 10 -8.32 -6.90 -10.29
CA TYR A 10 -7.23 -7.85 -10.51
C TYR A 10 -5.99 -7.61 -9.65
N ASN A 11 -5.97 -6.50 -8.92
CA ASN A 11 -4.78 -6.15 -8.13
C ASN A 11 -5.17 -5.26 -6.96
N TYR A 12 -4.16 -4.81 -6.23
CA TYR A 12 -4.32 -3.85 -5.15
C TYR A 12 -3.54 -2.60 -5.47
N GLU A 13 -4.05 -1.45 -5.06
CA GLU A 13 -3.33 -0.19 -5.14
C GLU A 13 -3.04 0.31 -3.74
N ILE A 14 -1.84 0.85 -3.55
CA ILE A 14 -1.46 1.49 -2.30
C ILE A 14 -1.06 2.92 -2.61
N ALA A 15 -1.85 3.86 -2.12
CA ALA A 15 -1.62 5.28 -2.33
C ALA A 15 -0.78 5.84 -1.20
N LYS A 16 0.30 6.52 -1.56
CA LYS A 16 1.22 7.13 -0.61
C LYS A 16 0.92 8.61 -0.49
N PHE A 17 0.78 9.08 0.74
CA PHE A 17 0.51 10.49 1.05
C PHE A 17 1.63 11.05 1.92
N ASN A 18 1.94 12.35 1.73
CA ASN A 18 2.87 13.03 2.62
C ASN A 18 2.15 13.54 3.88
N ASP A 19 2.89 14.22 4.74
CA ASP A 19 2.33 14.70 6.01
C ASP A 19 1.23 15.74 5.85
N SER A 20 1.14 16.37 4.67
CA SER A 20 0.09 17.34 4.37
C SER A 20 -1.11 16.69 3.69
N SER A 21 -1.19 15.36 3.70
CA SER A 21 -2.25 14.59 3.04
C SER A 21 -2.30 14.79 1.53
N THR A 22 -1.17 15.16 0.93
CA THR A 22 -1.06 15.30 -0.52
C THR A 22 -0.59 13.98 -1.11
N PRO A 23 -1.27 13.45 -2.15
CA PRO A 23 -0.82 12.21 -2.79
C PRO A 23 0.58 12.38 -3.39
N VAL A 24 1.48 11.47 -3.07
CA VAL A 24 2.84 11.47 -3.60
C VAL A 24 2.93 10.54 -4.79
N CYS A 25 2.43 9.30 -4.63
CA CYS A 25 2.38 8.37 -5.72
C CYS A 25 1.47 7.20 -5.37
N VAL A 26 1.13 6.42 -6.39
CA VAL A 26 0.33 5.21 -6.22
C VAL A 26 1.13 4.04 -6.76
N TYR A 27 1.24 2.99 -5.96
CA TYR A 27 1.89 1.75 -6.37
C TYR A 27 0.85 0.67 -6.60
N THR A 28 1.11 -0.20 -7.57
CA THR A 28 0.24 -1.33 -7.86
C THR A 28 0.90 -2.60 -7.35
N ILE A 29 0.15 -3.42 -6.62
CA ILE A 29 0.63 -4.71 -6.15
C ILE A 29 -0.15 -5.79 -6.86
N ASN A 30 0.55 -6.59 -7.65
CA ASN A 30 -0.04 -7.62 -8.49
C ASN A 30 0.64 -8.95 -8.16
N HIS A 31 -0.17 -9.94 -7.75
CA HIS A 31 0.34 -11.26 -7.36
C HIS A 31 1.42 -11.18 -6.27
N GLY A 32 1.25 -10.29 -5.32
CA GLY A 32 2.20 -10.12 -4.22
C GLY A 32 3.45 -9.32 -4.58
N LYS A 33 3.54 -8.81 -5.81
CA LYS A 33 4.69 -8.06 -6.27
C LYS A 33 4.33 -6.59 -6.43
N CYS A 34 5.07 -5.72 -5.74
CA CYS A 34 4.91 -4.29 -5.82
C CYS A 34 5.72 -3.73 -6.98
N ASP A 35 5.20 -2.71 -7.66
CA ASP A 35 5.90 -2.07 -8.77
C ASP A 35 6.80 -0.91 -8.32
N CYS A 36 7.03 -0.79 -7.03
CA CYS A 36 7.91 0.25 -6.51
C CYS A 36 9.38 -0.02 -6.85
N PRO A 37 10.25 1.01 -6.76
CA PRO A 37 11.67 0.83 -7.07
C PRO A 37 12.41 -0.15 -6.18
N ALA A 38 11.84 -0.51 -5.03
CA ALA A 38 12.51 -1.41 -4.10
C ALA A 38 12.52 -2.86 -4.54
N TRP A 39 11.87 -3.21 -5.61
CA TRP A 39 11.87 -4.54 -6.24
C TRP A 39 11.48 -5.70 -5.34
N GLY A 40 10.58 -6.53 -5.83
CA GLY A 40 10.36 -7.85 -5.28
C GLY A 40 9.31 -7.90 -4.19
N TYR A 41 9.31 -9.03 -3.49
CA TYR A 41 8.22 -9.39 -2.58
C TYR A 41 8.41 -8.87 -1.16
N SER A 42 9.56 -8.26 -0.87
CA SER A 42 9.91 -7.85 0.49
C SER A 42 9.81 -6.35 0.74
N CYS A 43 9.18 -5.59 -0.15
CA CYS A 43 9.07 -4.16 0.07
C CYS A 43 8.03 -3.88 1.17
N LYS A 44 8.15 -2.68 1.79
CA LYS A 44 7.24 -2.31 2.87
C LYS A 44 5.79 -2.22 2.42
N HIS A 45 5.55 -1.91 1.15
CA HIS A 45 4.19 -1.82 0.61
C HIS A 45 3.49 -3.18 0.66
N THR A 46 4.21 -4.25 0.35
CA THR A 46 3.67 -5.60 0.43
C THR A 46 3.34 -5.97 1.86
N ARG A 47 4.18 -5.59 2.81
CA ARG A 47 3.92 -5.85 4.23
C ARG A 47 2.69 -5.10 4.72
N ILE A 48 2.55 -3.84 4.32
CA ILE A 48 1.38 -3.05 4.69
C ILE A 48 0.12 -3.67 4.09
N LEU A 49 0.19 -4.10 2.85
CA LEU A 49 -0.94 -4.78 2.21
C LEU A 49 -1.34 -6.05 2.97
N ASN A 50 -0.37 -6.85 3.40
CA ASN A 50 -0.65 -8.06 4.15
C ASN A 50 -1.33 -7.76 5.49
N GLN A 51 -0.90 -6.72 6.18
CA GLN A 51 -1.54 -6.27 7.41
C GLN A 51 -2.98 -5.85 7.15
N TRP A 52 -3.21 -5.15 6.08
CA TRP A 52 -4.54 -4.70 5.69
C TRP A 52 -5.48 -5.88 5.42
N ILE A 53 -4.98 -6.88 4.69
CA ILE A 53 -5.76 -8.08 4.39
C ILE A 53 -6.08 -8.84 5.68
N LYS A 54 -5.11 -8.98 6.57
CA LYS A 54 -5.32 -9.66 7.86
C LYS A 54 -6.31 -8.94 8.74
N ALA A 55 -6.41 -7.63 8.61
CA ALA A 55 -7.35 -6.83 9.38
C ALA A 55 -8.77 -6.85 8.80
N GLY A 56 -9.01 -7.61 7.75
CA GLY A 56 -10.33 -7.71 7.12
C GLY A 56 -10.55 -6.72 5.99
N SER A 57 -9.49 -6.18 5.44
CA SER A 57 -9.54 -5.25 4.31
C SER A 57 -10.39 -4.02 4.61
N PRO A 58 -10.15 -3.29 5.71
CA PRO A 58 -10.98 -2.14 6.07
C PRO A 58 -10.81 -1.00 5.06
N VAL A 59 -11.94 -0.50 4.56
CA VAL A 59 -11.94 0.59 3.59
C VAL A 59 -11.52 1.89 4.27
N GLY A 60 -10.57 2.61 3.66
CA GLY A 60 -10.17 3.93 4.14
C GLY A 60 -9.23 3.94 5.32
N LYS A 61 -8.78 2.77 5.78
CA LYS A 61 -7.83 2.74 6.89
C LYS A 61 -6.47 3.28 6.46
N VAL A 62 -5.90 4.15 7.29
CA VAL A 62 -4.60 4.76 7.04
C VAL A 62 -3.52 3.99 7.80
N TYR A 63 -2.42 3.69 7.12
CA TYR A 63 -1.24 3.09 7.72
C TYR A 63 -0.09 4.08 7.68
N ASP A 64 0.67 4.14 8.77
CA ASP A 64 1.85 4.98 8.85
C ASP A 64 3.10 4.16 8.57
N ASP A 65 4.02 4.76 7.83
CA ASP A 65 5.34 4.21 7.62
C ASP A 65 6.28 4.82 8.66
N GLU A 66 6.70 4.00 9.60
CA GLU A 66 7.59 4.43 10.67
C GLU A 66 9.06 4.25 10.32
N ALA A 67 9.35 4.11 9.08
CA ALA A 67 10.64 3.76 8.53
C ALA A 67 11.86 4.25 9.26
#